data_ebd23f2081b8f91d7262810bb4625288
#
_entry.id   ebd23f2081b8f91d7262810bb4625288
#
_cell.length_a   1.000
_cell.length_b   1.000
_cell.length_c   1.000
_cell.angle_alpha   90.00
_cell.angle_beta   90.00
_cell.angle_gamma   90.00
#
_symmetry.space_group_name_H-M   'P 1'
#
loop_
_entity.id
_entity.type
_entity.pdbx_description
1 polymer ?
#
loop_
_entity_poly.entity_id
_entity_poly.type
_entity_poly.pdbx_seq_one_letter_code
_entity_poly.pdbx_strand_id
1 'polypeptide(L)'
;MLHNKKSFAKGVFLLITFTVILILIFMPLFTNDKGKKLNGLEFSDDLFNKLSKGSSYFIPTISKSVDKIKGKTFDVTVKLKNPDTAPDTAKVLAIAGINAEVKDTGLKISGDLSKMLALALAASDKLYSDDLVGATALFEGMDGLKGVKLLWTVQSAMIKELQKAKMIEEASVVKHVNEKGIEPAYNFYGIPAENIGHKIPLVAGLLAFYVLYTMWYGYAIFDIFDGVGLSMKKSKVKKEV
;
A
#
# COMPACT_ATOMS: atom_id res chain seq x y z
N MET A 1 -17.05 -32.89 -33.62
CA MET A 1 -17.27 -32.07 -34.84
C MET A 1 -17.51 -30.63 -34.38
N LEU A 2 -16.87 -29.61 -34.97
CA LEU A 2 -17.10 -28.23 -34.59
C LEU A 2 -18.51 -27.80 -34.97
N HIS A 3 -19.26 -27.17 -34.05
CA HIS A 3 -20.61 -26.68 -34.23
C HIS A 3 -20.64 -25.48 -35.20
N ASN A 4 -19.73 -24.49 -34.96
CA ASN A 4 -19.59 -23.31 -35.80
C ASN A 4 -18.10 -23.09 -36.11
N LYS A 5 -17.66 -23.53 -37.31
CA LYS A 5 -16.26 -23.42 -37.72
C LYS A 5 -15.77 -21.97 -37.83
N LYS A 6 -16.65 -21.02 -38.23
CA LYS A 6 -16.30 -19.60 -38.40
C LYS A 6 -16.04 -18.95 -37.04
N SER A 7 -16.92 -19.14 -36.06
CA SER A 7 -16.73 -18.66 -34.69
C SER A 7 -15.47 -19.26 -34.07
N PHE A 8 -15.27 -20.57 -34.21
CA PHE A 8 -14.08 -21.24 -33.71
C PHE A 8 -12.78 -20.62 -34.27
N ALA A 9 -12.69 -20.46 -35.59
CA ALA A 9 -11.53 -19.90 -36.25
C ALA A 9 -11.28 -18.43 -35.81
N LYS A 10 -12.34 -17.62 -35.68
CA LYS A 10 -12.27 -16.26 -35.19
C LYS A 10 -11.78 -16.22 -33.74
N GLY A 11 -12.32 -17.06 -32.85
CA GLY A 11 -11.92 -17.15 -31.46
C GLY A 11 -10.46 -17.56 -31.29
N VAL A 12 -9.99 -18.56 -32.06
CA VAL A 12 -8.58 -18.98 -32.08
C VAL A 12 -7.69 -17.83 -32.58
N PHE A 13 -8.06 -17.13 -33.65
CA PHE A 13 -7.31 -15.98 -34.14
C PHE A 13 -7.19 -14.88 -33.06
N LEU A 14 -8.30 -14.54 -32.40
CA LEU A 14 -8.31 -13.56 -31.29
C LEU A 14 -7.44 -14.02 -30.12
N LEU A 15 -7.46 -15.31 -29.78
CA LEU A 15 -6.63 -15.85 -28.69
C LEU A 15 -5.13 -15.80 -29.04
N ILE A 16 -4.77 -16.12 -30.29
CA ILE A 16 -3.38 -16.02 -30.74
C ILE A 16 -2.89 -14.56 -30.67
N THR A 17 -3.67 -13.61 -31.21
CA THR A 17 -3.29 -12.18 -31.17
C THR A 17 -3.25 -11.63 -29.76
N PHE A 18 -4.16 -12.05 -28.86
CA PHE A 18 -4.12 -11.76 -27.44
C PHE A 18 -2.80 -12.26 -26.80
N THR A 19 -2.42 -13.51 -27.10
CA THR A 19 -1.18 -14.11 -26.58
C THR A 19 0.07 -13.39 -27.09
N VAL A 20 0.07 -12.97 -28.35
CA VAL A 20 1.20 -12.17 -28.88
C VAL A 20 1.33 -10.85 -28.13
N ILE A 21 0.23 -10.14 -27.86
CA ILE A 21 0.25 -8.90 -27.07
C ILE A 21 0.71 -9.20 -25.62
N LEU A 22 0.27 -10.31 -25.03
CA LEU A 22 0.71 -10.74 -23.70
C LEU A 22 2.24 -10.91 -23.64
N ILE A 23 2.80 -11.57 -24.63
CA ILE A 23 4.27 -11.75 -24.74
C ILE A 23 4.95 -10.38 -24.84
N LEU A 24 4.44 -9.45 -25.66
CA LEU A 24 4.99 -8.10 -25.77
C LEU A 24 4.93 -7.33 -24.46
N ILE A 25 3.88 -7.48 -23.65
CA ILE A 25 3.78 -6.86 -22.32
C ILE A 25 4.92 -7.33 -21.39
N PHE A 26 5.33 -8.60 -21.48
CA PHE A 26 6.42 -9.14 -20.68
C PHE A 26 7.83 -8.87 -21.27
N MET A 27 7.92 -8.34 -22.47
CA MET A 27 9.21 -7.93 -23.03
C MET A 27 9.72 -6.62 -22.40
N PRO A 28 11.02 -6.45 -22.19
CA PRO A 28 11.62 -5.26 -21.58
C PRO A 28 11.70 -4.09 -22.59
N LEU A 29 10.53 -3.57 -22.98
CA LEU A 29 10.37 -2.54 -24.03
C LEU A 29 10.46 -1.10 -23.49
N PHE A 30 10.32 -0.92 -22.17
CA PHE A 30 10.35 0.38 -21.51
C PHE A 30 11.69 0.62 -20.83
N THR A 31 11.92 1.86 -20.40
CA THR A 31 13.13 2.23 -19.65
C THR A 31 12.73 3.23 -18.57
N ASN A 32 13.15 3.00 -17.33
CA ASN A 32 12.92 3.96 -16.24
C ASN A 32 13.97 5.10 -16.25
N ASP A 33 13.78 6.07 -15.35
CA ASP A 33 14.64 7.25 -15.22
C ASP A 33 16.10 6.90 -14.84
N LYS A 34 16.34 5.69 -14.30
CA LYS A 34 17.67 5.15 -13.94
C LYS A 34 18.31 4.32 -15.06
N GLY A 35 17.69 4.28 -16.26
CA GLY A 35 18.18 3.49 -17.39
C GLY A 35 17.94 1.98 -17.31
N LYS A 36 17.21 1.49 -16.28
CA LYS A 36 16.84 0.07 -16.17
C LYS A 36 15.75 -0.26 -17.18
N LYS A 37 15.91 -1.35 -17.91
CA LYS A 37 14.88 -1.91 -18.78
C LYS A 37 13.73 -2.49 -17.96
N LEU A 38 12.51 -2.16 -18.34
CA LEU A 38 11.27 -2.57 -17.69
C LEU A 38 10.34 -3.23 -18.72
N ASN A 39 9.60 -4.23 -18.29
CA ASN A 39 8.46 -4.73 -19.04
C ASN A 39 7.21 -3.85 -18.80
N GLY A 40 6.10 -4.13 -19.50
CA GLY A 40 4.88 -3.31 -19.40
C GLY A 40 4.26 -3.29 -18.01
N LEU A 41 4.37 -4.39 -17.23
CA LEU A 41 3.86 -4.46 -15.86
C LEU A 41 4.74 -3.64 -14.91
N GLU A 42 6.07 -3.82 -14.97
CA GLU A 42 7.03 -3.05 -14.18
C GLU A 42 6.94 -1.54 -14.48
N PHE A 43 6.73 -1.16 -15.76
CA PHE A 43 6.52 0.22 -16.14
C PHE A 43 5.24 0.81 -15.54
N SER A 44 4.14 0.06 -15.58
CA SER A 44 2.87 0.48 -14.98
C SER A 44 2.99 0.60 -13.47
N ASP A 45 3.65 -0.35 -12.81
CA ASP A 45 3.90 -0.33 -11.37
C ASP A 45 4.75 0.89 -10.96
N ASP A 46 5.86 1.15 -11.65
CA ASP A 46 6.71 2.32 -11.42
C ASP A 46 5.91 3.64 -11.57
N LEU A 47 5.11 3.75 -12.63
CA LEU A 47 4.25 4.91 -12.87
C LEU A 47 3.24 5.11 -11.75
N PHE A 48 2.48 4.06 -11.40
CA PHE A 48 1.43 4.18 -10.39
C PHE A 48 2.00 4.44 -9.00
N ASN A 49 3.16 3.87 -8.65
CA ASN A 49 3.84 4.16 -7.40
C ASN A 49 4.29 5.64 -7.30
N LYS A 50 4.85 6.21 -8.38
CA LYS A 50 5.22 7.63 -8.45
C LYS A 50 4.01 8.55 -8.30
N LEU A 51 2.89 8.24 -8.97
CA LEU A 51 1.64 8.99 -8.88
C LEU A 51 1.01 8.87 -7.49
N SER A 52 1.04 7.67 -6.91
CA SER A 52 0.54 7.41 -5.57
C SER A 52 1.32 8.20 -4.52
N LYS A 53 2.67 8.23 -4.60
CA LYS A 53 3.49 9.09 -3.74
C LYS A 53 3.07 10.56 -3.91
N GLY A 54 2.94 11.06 -5.12
CA GLY A 54 2.56 12.45 -5.40
C GLY A 54 1.20 12.88 -4.84
N SER A 55 0.31 11.93 -4.52
CA SER A 55 -1.03 12.17 -3.98
C SER A 55 -1.24 11.74 -2.52
N SER A 56 -0.22 11.18 -1.87
CA SER A 56 -0.32 10.56 -0.54
C SER A 56 0.34 11.34 0.59
N TYR A 57 0.65 12.62 0.41
CA TYR A 57 1.25 13.46 1.44
C TYR A 57 0.20 14.04 2.38
N PHE A 58 -0.15 13.28 3.41
CA PHE A 58 -1.18 13.67 4.40
C PHE A 58 -0.63 14.14 5.74
N ILE A 59 0.69 14.14 5.94
CA ILE A 59 1.34 14.46 7.22
C ILE A 59 0.85 15.77 7.84
N PRO A 60 0.74 16.90 7.09
CA PRO A 60 0.26 18.15 7.68
C PRO A 60 -1.19 18.09 8.19
N THR A 61 -2.03 17.28 7.52
CA THR A 61 -3.43 17.10 7.92
C THR A 61 -3.55 16.25 9.19
N ILE A 62 -2.73 15.19 9.27
CA ILE A 62 -2.75 14.26 10.40
C ILE A 62 -2.13 14.92 11.63
N SER A 63 -1.09 15.74 11.47
CA SER A 63 -0.48 16.52 12.56
C SER A 63 -1.53 17.33 13.34
N LYS A 64 -2.49 17.96 12.64
CA LYS A 64 -3.61 18.65 13.28
C LYS A 64 -4.49 17.73 14.16
N SER A 65 -4.58 16.44 13.80
CA SER A 65 -5.33 15.47 14.60
C SER A 65 -4.53 15.03 15.83
N VAL A 66 -3.21 14.94 15.70
CA VAL A 66 -2.30 14.69 16.85
C VAL A 66 -2.33 15.86 17.83
N ASP A 67 -2.37 17.10 17.34
CA ASP A 67 -2.45 18.30 18.19
C ASP A 67 -3.73 18.33 19.06
N LYS A 68 -4.85 17.77 18.57
CA LYS A 68 -6.11 17.69 19.34
C LYS A 68 -6.03 16.79 20.56
N ILE A 69 -5.15 15.78 20.54
CA ILE A 69 -4.96 14.84 21.64
C ILE A 69 -3.71 15.16 22.48
N LYS A 70 -3.17 16.37 22.35
CA LYS A 70 -2.00 16.82 23.12
C LYS A 70 -2.25 16.74 24.63
N GLY A 71 -1.28 16.15 25.36
CA GLY A 71 -1.39 15.93 26.80
C GLY A 71 -2.24 14.73 27.20
N LYS A 72 -2.83 13.99 26.26
CA LYS A 72 -3.53 12.75 26.57
C LYS A 72 -2.54 11.65 26.93
N THR A 73 -2.57 11.24 28.18
CA THR A 73 -1.74 10.16 28.71
C THR A 73 -2.41 8.80 28.53
N PHE A 74 -1.58 7.79 28.35
CA PHE A 74 -2.03 6.39 28.26
C PHE A 74 -1.14 5.48 29.10
N ASP A 75 -1.67 4.33 29.49
CA ASP A 75 -0.94 3.22 30.13
C ASP A 75 -1.54 1.91 29.61
N VAL A 76 -0.78 1.22 28.76
CA VAL A 76 -1.25 -0.04 28.14
C VAL A 76 -0.10 -1.05 28.08
N THR A 77 -0.47 -2.33 28.05
CA THR A 77 0.47 -3.43 27.80
C THR A 77 0.20 -4.03 26.42
N VAL A 78 1.20 -4.03 25.56
CA VAL A 78 1.10 -4.53 24.20
C VAL A 78 1.94 -5.78 24.00
N LYS A 79 1.45 -6.72 23.17
CA LYS A 79 2.22 -7.88 22.70
C LYS A 79 2.79 -7.57 21.34
N LEU A 80 4.13 -7.60 21.23
CA LEU A 80 4.80 -7.47 19.96
C LEU A 80 4.79 -8.81 19.22
N LYS A 81 4.58 -8.78 17.91
CA LYS A 81 4.63 -10.00 17.06
C LYS A 81 6.00 -10.67 17.10
N ASN A 82 7.06 -9.85 17.20
CA ASN A 82 8.44 -10.34 17.40
C ASN A 82 8.96 -9.78 18.74
N PRO A 83 9.05 -10.60 19.80
CA PRO A 83 9.54 -10.17 21.10
C PRO A 83 10.99 -9.65 21.09
N ASP A 84 11.83 -10.15 20.18
CA ASP A 84 13.24 -9.73 20.05
C ASP A 84 13.40 -8.24 19.72
N THR A 85 12.35 -7.62 19.19
CA THR A 85 12.36 -6.18 18.90
C THR A 85 12.02 -5.31 20.11
N ALA A 86 11.64 -5.89 21.24
CA ALA A 86 11.22 -5.13 22.42
C ALA A 86 12.29 -4.17 22.97
N PRO A 87 13.59 -4.56 23.07
CA PRO A 87 14.62 -3.63 23.53
C PRO A 87 14.81 -2.42 22.60
N ASP A 88 14.82 -2.62 21.30
CA ASP A 88 14.96 -1.54 20.33
C ASP A 88 13.69 -0.66 20.29
N THR A 89 12.51 -1.28 20.43
CA THR A 89 11.25 -0.55 20.54
C THR A 89 11.23 0.34 21.80
N ALA A 90 11.72 -0.17 22.94
CA ALA A 90 11.81 0.61 24.16
C ALA A 90 12.76 1.82 24.01
N LYS A 91 13.89 1.67 23.32
CA LYS A 91 14.79 2.79 23.00
C LYS A 91 14.10 3.86 22.17
N VAL A 92 13.41 3.45 21.10
CA VAL A 92 12.68 4.41 20.24
C VAL A 92 11.57 5.12 21.01
N LEU A 93 10.87 4.43 21.90
CA LEU A 93 9.85 5.03 22.76
C LEU A 93 10.44 6.01 23.78
N ALA A 94 11.61 5.71 24.35
CA ALA A 94 12.31 6.60 25.25
C ALA A 94 12.69 7.93 24.58
N ILE A 95 13.11 7.91 23.31
CA ILE A 95 13.37 9.13 22.51
C ILE A 95 12.11 10.01 22.43
N ALA A 96 10.92 9.40 22.33
CA ALA A 96 9.65 10.12 22.35
C ALA A 96 9.21 10.56 23.75
N GLY A 97 10.00 10.27 24.81
CA GLY A 97 9.62 10.54 26.21
C GLY A 97 8.52 9.61 26.72
N ILE A 98 8.41 8.40 26.19
CA ILE A 98 7.47 7.36 26.59
C ILE A 98 8.20 6.33 27.46
N ASN A 99 7.63 6.01 28.61
CA ASN A 99 8.14 4.94 29.45
C ASN A 99 7.79 3.58 28.85
N ALA A 100 8.78 2.70 28.75
CA ALA A 100 8.62 1.38 28.18
C ALA A 100 9.34 0.34 29.08
N GLU A 101 8.59 -0.60 29.63
CA GLU A 101 9.09 -1.71 30.44
C GLU A 101 8.87 -3.03 29.72
N VAL A 102 9.95 -3.75 29.46
CA VAL A 102 9.87 -5.11 28.88
C VAL A 102 9.42 -6.08 29.98
N LYS A 103 8.32 -6.80 29.72
CA LYS A 103 7.78 -7.82 30.63
C LYS A 103 7.67 -9.16 29.90
N ASP A 104 7.62 -10.27 30.62
CA ASP A 104 7.54 -11.62 30.05
C ASP A 104 6.39 -11.78 29.03
N THR A 105 5.30 -11.04 29.20
CA THR A 105 4.10 -11.13 28.37
C THR A 105 4.00 -10.02 27.31
N GLY A 106 4.97 -9.09 27.24
CA GLY A 106 4.94 -7.98 26.29
C GLY A 106 5.67 -6.73 26.77
N LEU A 107 5.32 -5.60 26.20
CA LEU A 107 5.87 -4.29 26.51
C LEU A 107 4.81 -3.43 27.21
N LYS A 108 5.04 -3.07 28.49
CA LYS A 108 4.20 -2.08 29.16
C LYS A 108 4.68 -0.69 28.79
N ILE A 109 3.79 0.15 28.28
CA ILE A 109 4.08 1.49 27.78
C ILE A 109 3.14 2.52 28.37
N SER A 110 3.70 3.65 28.78
CA SER A 110 2.93 4.77 29.35
C SER A 110 3.55 6.11 29.05
N GLY A 111 2.73 7.12 28.87
CA GLY A 111 3.21 8.48 28.60
C GLY A 111 2.21 9.34 27.86
N ASP A 112 2.68 10.42 27.25
CA ASP A 112 1.89 11.33 26.41
C ASP A 112 1.82 10.78 24.96
N LEU A 113 0.64 10.38 24.53
CA LEU A 113 0.42 9.78 23.21
C LEU A 113 0.86 10.72 22.09
N SER A 114 0.59 12.02 22.22
CA SER A 114 0.92 13.00 21.18
C SER A 114 2.41 13.09 20.89
N LYS A 115 3.26 12.90 21.91
CA LYS A 115 4.72 12.94 21.74
C LYS A 115 5.22 11.77 20.89
N MET A 116 4.71 10.56 21.15
CA MET A 116 5.04 9.39 20.35
C MET A 116 4.62 9.56 18.90
N LEU A 117 3.40 10.06 18.67
CA LEU A 117 2.86 10.27 17.32
C LEU A 117 3.59 11.41 16.60
N ALA A 118 4.02 12.47 17.33
CA ALA A 118 4.81 13.54 16.74
C ALA A 118 6.18 13.06 16.26
N LEU A 119 6.89 12.22 17.03
CA LEU A 119 8.13 11.58 16.57
C LEU A 119 7.89 10.73 15.32
N ALA A 120 6.81 9.94 15.32
CA ALA A 120 6.46 9.11 14.17
C ALA A 120 6.20 9.94 12.90
N LEU A 121 5.45 11.05 13.03
CA LEU A 121 5.18 11.94 11.90
C LEU A 121 6.44 12.68 11.43
N ALA A 122 7.28 13.15 12.35
CA ALA A 122 8.52 13.84 12.00
C ALA A 122 9.48 12.90 11.23
N ALA A 123 9.63 11.66 11.69
CA ALA A 123 10.45 10.68 11.01
C ALA A 123 9.83 10.24 9.64
N SER A 124 8.50 10.14 9.59
CA SER A 124 7.78 9.85 8.35
C SER A 124 7.94 10.97 7.31
N ASP A 125 7.92 12.22 7.73
CA ASP A 125 8.12 13.38 6.84
C ASP A 125 9.51 13.36 6.19
N LYS A 126 10.54 13.03 7.00
CA LYS A 126 11.90 12.82 6.50
C LYS A 126 11.99 11.70 5.47
N LEU A 127 11.41 10.54 5.77
CA LEU A 127 11.40 9.40 4.83
C LEU A 127 10.60 9.69 3.55
N TYR A 128 9.46 10.37 3.68
CA TYR A 128 8.65 10.75 2.53
C TYR A 128 9.40 11.69 1.57
N SER A 129 10.26 12.54 2.12
CA SER A 129 11.16 13.44 1.39
C SER A 129 12.48 12.77 0.99
N ASP A 130 12.61 11.45 1.13
CA ASP A 130 13.80 10.65 0.85
C ASP A 130 15.05 11.05 1.68
N ASP A 131 14.85 11.74 2.84
CA ASP A 131 15.89 12.14 3.78
C ASP A 131 16.11 11.08 4.87
N LEU A 132 16.78 9.97 4.50
CA LEU A 132 17.10 8.89 5.45
C LEU A 132 18.06 9.36 6.56
N VAL A 133 18.98 10.26 6.23
CA VAL A 133 19.95 10.78 7.20
C VAL A 133 19.22 11.59 8.29
N GLY A 134 18.31 12.46 7.89
CA GLY A 134 17.46 13.22 8.81
C GLY A 134 16.55 12.31 9.65
N ALA A 135 15.97 11.26 9.06
CA ALA A 135 15.18 10.26 9.79
C ALA A 135 16.05 9.50 10.81
N THR A 136 17.27 9.07 10.43
CA THR A 136 18.21 8.36 11.29
C THR A 136 18.66 9.23 12.46
N ALA A 137 18.87 10.52 12.25
CA ALA A 137 19.22 11.47 13.31
C ALA A 137 18.13 11.58 14.40
N LEU A 138 16.85 11.48 14.03
CA LEU A 138 15.73 11.47 14.99
C LEU A 138 15.71 10.24 15.91
N PHE A 139 16.41 9.17 15.54
CA PHE A 139 16.50 7.93 16.30
C PHE A 139 17.89 7.71 16.90
N GLU A 140 18.64 8.78 17.14
CA GLU A 140 19.98 8.74 17.78
C GLU A 140 20.97 7.79 17.09
N GLY A 141 20.89 7.71 15.76
CA GLY A 141 21.77 6.88 14.93
C GLY A 141 21.24 5.48 14.62
N MET A 142 20.06 5.09 15.14
CA MET A 142 19.37 3.91 14.63
C MET A 142 18.84 4.19 13.21
N ASP A 143 18.98 3.22 12.32
CA ASP A 143 18.45 3.33 10.94
C ASP A 143 17.01 3.86 10.92
N GLY A 144 16.75 4.91 10.13
CA GLY A 144 15.48 5.63 10.12
C GLY A 144 14.29 4.75 9.68
N LEU A 145 14.51 3.84 8.72
CA LEU A 145 13.48 2.89 8.28
C LEU A 145 13.17 1.88 9.40
N LYS A 146 14.20 1.41 10.11
CA LYS A 146 14.01 0.53 11.26
C LYS A 146 13.25 1.23 12.38
N GLY A 147 13.62 2.47 12.74
CA GLY A 147 12.94 3.24 13.77
C GLY A 147 11.46 3.48 13.49
N VAL A 148 11.14 3.91 12.27
CA VAL A 148 9.74 4.09 11.81
C VAL A 148 8.97 2.78 11.82
N LYS A 149 9.57 1.68 11.40
CA LYS A 149 8.94 0.35 11.44
C LYS A 149 8.64 -0.13 12.87
N LEU A 150 9.52 0.16 13.82
CA LEU A 150 9.31 -0.14 15.25
C LEU A 150 8.14 0.68 15.79
N LEU A 151 8.07 1.99 15.50
CA LEU A 151 6.92 2.83 15.86
C LEU A 151 5.63 2.31 15.27
N TRP A 152 5.60 1.97 14.00
CA TRP A 152 4.42 1.38 13.36
C TRP A 152 3.98 0.09 14.04
N THR A 153 4.92 -0.77 14.40
CA THR A 153 4.64 -2.07 15.02
C THR A 153 4.01 -1.90 16.40
N VAL A 154 4.58 -1.03 17.25
CA VAL A 154 4.05 -0.79 18.59
C VAL A 154 2.71 -0.05 18.53
N GLN A 155 2.58 0.96 17.69
CA GLN A 155 1.33 1.70 17.49
C GLN A 155 0.20 0.78 17.00
N SER A 156 0.48 -0.11 16.04
CA SER A 156 -0.50 -1.10 15.56
C SER A 156 -0.97 -2.04 16.67
N ALA A 157 -0.06 -2.46 17.56
CA ALA A 157 -0.42 -3.28 18.72
C ALA A 157 -1.21 -2.50 19.78
N MET A 158 -0.97 -1.19 19.91
CA MET A 158 -1.66 -0.33 20.88
C MET A 158 -3.13 -0.08 20.53
N ILE A 159 -3.51 -0.03 19.25
CA ILE A 159 -4.87 0.35 18.82
C ILE A 159 -5.94 -0.44 19.59
N LYS A 160 -5.79 -1.76 19.64
CA LYS A 160 -6.76 -2.63 20.36
C LYS A 160 -6.76 -2.40 21.86
N GLU A 161 -5.60 -2.17 22.46
CA GLU A 161 -5.49 -1.95 23.91
C GLU A 161 -6.05 -0.58 24.30
N LEU A 162 -5.83 0.46 23.51
CA LEU A 162 -6.47 1.77 23.68
C LEU A 162 -8.00 1.69 23.57
N GLN A 163 -8.51 0.90 22.62
CA GLN A 163 -9.97 0.67 22.49
C GLN A 163 -10.55 -0.03 23.74
N LYS A 164 -9.83 -1.03 24.28
CA LYS A 164 -10.23 -1.68 25.54
C LYS A 164 -10.24 -0.71 26.74
N ALA A 165 -9.29 0.24 26.73
CA ALA A 165 -9.22 1.31 27.72
C ALA A 165 -10.26 2.43 27.50
N LYS A 166 -11.20 2.26 26.52
CA LYS A 166 -12.21 3.26 26.13
C LYS A 166 -11.62 4.54 25.54
N MET A 167 -10.38 4.55 25.08
CA MET A 167 -9.68 5.63 24.40
C MET A 167 -9.89 5.51 22.88
N ILE A 168 -11.14 5.64 22.43
CA ILE A 168 -11.53 5.32 21.04
C ILE A 168 -11.02 6.41 20.06
N GLU A 169 -11.10 7.68 20.47
CA GLU A 169 -10.61 8.80 19.66
C GLU A 169 -9.08 8.70 19.47
N GLU A 170 -8.35 8.47 20.56
CA GLU A 170 -6.91 8.29 20.55
C GLU A 170 -6.49 7.10 19.69
N ALA A 171 -7.18 5.96 19.80
CA ALA A 171 -6.95 4.79 18.96
C ALA A 171 -7.17 5.09 17.48
N SER A 172 -8.18 5.92 17.13
CA SER A 172 -8.44 6.36 15.76
C SER A 172 -7.31 7.25 15.24
N VAL A 173 -6.79 8.16 16.06
CA VAL A 173 -5.66 9.02 15.67
C VAL A 173 -4.39 8.18 15.44
N VAL A 174 -4.08 7.22 16.33
CA VAL A 174 -2.96 6.28 16.13
C VAL A 174 -3.10 5.53 14.81
N LYS A 175 -4.29 5.01 14.53
CA LYS A 175 -4.58 4.32 13.26
C LYS A 175 -4.33 5.23 12.04
N HIS A 176 -4.80 6.46 12.07
CA HIS A 176 -4.59 7.42 10.98
C HIS A 176 -3.12 7.80 10.79
N VAL A 177 -2.35 7.93 11.88
CA VAL A 177 -0.90 8.16 11.80
C VAL A 177 -0.21 6.99 11.10
N ASN A 178 -0.57 5.75 11.45
CA ASN A 178 -0.03 4.58 10.78
C ASN A 178 -0.39 4.55 9.30
N GLU A 179 -1.68 4.59 8.96
CA GLU A 179 -2.18 4.37 7.60
C GLU A 179 -1.84 5.50 6.61
N LYS A 180 -1.80 6.74 7.09
CA LYS A 180 -1.63 7.93 6.22
C LYS A 180 -0.33 8.71 6.45
N GLY A 181 0.38 8.42 7.52
CA GLY A 181 1.68 9.01 7.84
C GLY A 181 2.81 8.00 7.57
N ILE A 182 2.87 6.95 8.39
CA ILE A 182 3.99 6.00 8.39
C ILE A 182 4.00 5.13 7.13
N GLU A 183 2.89 4.49 6.79
CA GLU A 183 2.84 3.53 5.68
C GLU A 183 3.20 4.15 4.33
N PRO A 184 2.66 5.33 3.93
CA PRO A 184 3.08 5.97 2.70
C PRO A 184 4.56 6.39 2.72
N ALA A 185 5.05 6.92 3.85
CA ALA A 185 6.44 7.32 3.97
C ALA A 185 7.41 6.15 3.82
N TYR A 186 7.08 5.02 4.45
CA TYR A 186 7.88 3.80 4.37
C TYR A 186 7.82 3.13 3.00
N ASN A 187 6.60 2.98 2.45
CA ASN A 187 6.39 2.25 1.19
C ASN A 187 6.88 3.02 -0.03
N PHE A 188 6.84 4.35 0.01
CA PHE A 188 7.27 5.20 -1.11
C PHE A 188 8.67 5.79 -0.93
N TYR A 189 9.42 5.35 0.09
CA TYR A 189 10.81 5.77 0.26
C TYR A 189 11.64 5.39 -0.97
N GLY A 190 12.43 6.33 -1.49
CA GLY A 190 13.26 6.14 -2.68
C GLY A 190 12.52 6.19 -4.03
N ILE A 191 11.19 6.43 -4.01
CA ILE A 191 10.38 6.61 -5.21
C ILE A 191 10.18 8.11 -5.45
N PRO A 192 10.53 8.67 -6.63
CA PRO A 192 10.26 10.06 -6.93
C PRO A 192 8.75 10.31 -7.05
N ALA A 193 8.26 11.38 -6.42
CA ALA A 193 6.85 11.78 -6.54
C ALA A 193 6.57 12.41 -7.92
N GLU A 194 5.49 12.01 -8.58
CA GLU A 194 5.01 12.63 -9.82
C GLU A 194 3.60 13.22 -9.66
N ASN A 195 3.36 14.33 -10.35
CA ASN A 195 2.04 14.95 -10.36
C ASN A 195 1.16 14.27 -11.42
N ILE A 196 -0.03 13.84 -11.01
CA ILE A 196 -0.98 13.19 -11.90
C ILE A 196 -1.41 14.05 -13.08
N GLY A 197 -1.47 15.38 -12.93
CA GLY A 197 -1.95 16.31 -13.97
C GLY A 197 -1.21 16.15 -15.29
N HIS A 198 0.11 15.91 -15.26
CA HIS A 198 0.93 15.71 -16.46
C HIS A 198 0.83 14.29 -17.03
N LYS A 199 0.30 13.33 -16.27
CA LYS A 199 0.22 11.92 -16.65
C LYS A 199 -1.20 11.43 -16.97
N ILE A 200 -2.20 12.33 -16.89
CA ILE A 200 -3.61 11.97 -17.19
C ILE A 200 -3.77 11.24 -18.53
N PRO A 201 -3.20 11.71 -19.66
CA PRO A 201 -3.35 11.01 -20.93
C PRO A 201 -2.75 9.60 -20.91
N LEU A 202 -1.61 9.41 -20.25
CA LEU A 202 -0.95 8.12 -20.13
C LEU A 202 -1.77 7.16 -19.26
N VAL A 203 -2.26 7.62 -18.10
CA VAL A 203 -3.11 6.82 -17.20
C VAL A 203 -4.41 6.44 -17.90
N ALA A 204 -5.07 7.39 -18.58
CA ALA A 204 -6.28 7.12 -19.34
C ALA A 204 -6.02 6.10 -20.48
N GLY A 205 -4.89 6.20 -21.16
CA GLY A 205 -4.48 5.24 -22.18
C GLY A 205 -4.26 3.83 -21.64
N LEU A 206 -3.60 3.69 -20.48
CA LEU A 206 -3.40 2.41 -19.80
C LEU A 206 -4.73 1.79 -19.34
N LEU A 207 -5.65 2.59 -18.80
CA LEU A 207 -6.97 2.10 -18.40
C LEU A 207 -7.81 1.69 -19.63
N ALA A 208 -7.80 2.46 -20.70
CA ALA A 208 -8.47 2.09 -21.95
C ALA A 208 -7.88 0.80 -22.54
N PHE A 209 -6.55 0.69 -22.56
CA PHE A 209 -5.88 -0.54 -22.98
C PHE A 209 -6.29 -1.73 -22.13
N TYR A 210 -6.32 -1.61 -20.79
CA TYR A 210 -6.77 -2.68 -19.90
C TYR A 210 -8.19 -3.15 -20.22
N VAL A 211 -9.14 -2.22 -20.41
CA VAL A 211 -10.53 -2.56 -20.74
C VAL A 211 -10.60 -3.27 -22.11
N LEU A 212 -9.97 -2.72 -23.14
CA LEU A 212 -9.98 -3.30 -24.49
C LEU A 212 -9.31 -4.68 -24.50
N TYR A 213 -8.20 -4.85 -23.78
CA TYR A 213 -7.46 -6.09 -23.71
C TYR A 213 -8.24 -7.19 -23.00
N THR A 214 -8.94 -6.86 -21.91
CA THR A 214 -9.82 -7.82 -21.21
C THR A 214 -11.04 -8.20 -22.03
N MET A 215 -11.64 -7.24 -22.74
CA MET A 215 -12.73 -7.53 -23.68
C MET A 215 -12.28 -8.42 -24.83
N TRP A 216 -11.08 -8.19 -25.36
CA TRP A 216 -10.49 -9.01 -26.42
C TRP A 216 -10.41 -10.50 -26.01
N TYR A 217 -9.87 -10.76 -24.83
CA TYR A 217 -9.84 -12.11 -24.26
C TYR A 217 -11.24 -12.69 -24.10
N GLY A 218 -12.17 -11.90 -23.57
CA GLY A 218 -13.58 -12.31 -23.41
C GLY A 218 -14.22 -12.73 -24.72
N TYR A 219 -14.03 -11.96 -25.79
CA TYR A 219 -14.53 -12.32 -27.13
C TYR A 219 -13.83 -13.56 -27.71
N ALA A 220 -12.53 -13.72 -27.48
CA ALA A 220 -11.81 -14.92 -27.93
C ALA A 220 -12.43 -16.19 -27.31
N ILE A 221 -12.64 -16.19 -26.00
CA ILE A 221 -13.25 -17.33 -25.28
C ILE A 221 -14.69 -17.55 -25.70
N PHE A 222 -15.48 -16.47 -25.85
CA PHE A 222 -16.86 -16.55 -26.31
C PHE A 222 -16.97 -17.25 -27.69
N ASP A 223 -16.16 -16.78 -28.67
CA ASP A 223 -16.19 -17.34 -30.03
C ASP A 223 -15.68 -18.79 -30.06
N ILE A 224 -14.71 -19.19 -29.22
CA ILE A 224 -14.26 -20.58 -29.08
C ILE A 224 -15.41 -21.46 -28.55
N PHE A 225 -16.10 -21.02 -27.50
CA PHE A 225 -17.18 -21.78 -26.88
C PHE A 225 -18.38 -21.92 -27.84
N ASP A 226 -18.76 -20.86 -28.55
CA ASP A 226 -19.77 -20.96 -29.62
C ASP A 226 -19.33 -21.95 -30.70
N GLY A 227 -18.07 -21.93 -31.10
CA GLY A 227 -17.49 -22.81 -32.09
C GLY A 227 -17.56 -24.29 -31.74
N VAL A 228 -17.41 -24.65 -30.45
CA VAL A 228 -17.53 -26.04 -29.96
C VAL A 228 -18.98 -26.41 -29.56
N GLY A 229 -19.92 -25.45 -29.63
CA GLY A 229 -21.34 -25.68 -29.33
C GLY A 229 -21.71 -25.51 -27.85
N LEU A 230 -20.83 -24.89 -27.04
CA LEU A 230 -21.14 -24.50 -25.66
C LEU A 230 -21.91 -23.17 -25.66
N SER A 231 -23.21 -23.24 -25.39
CA SER A 231 -24.05 -22.03 -25.34
C SER A 231 -23.81 -21.24 -24.04
N MET A 232 -23.21 -20.06 -24.14
CA MET A 232 -23.09 -19.09 -23.04
C MET A 232 -24.35 -18.22 -22.87
N LYS A 233 -25.53 -18.76 -23.16
CA LYS A 233 -26.79 -18.04 -22.94
C LYS A 233 -27.13 -18.02 -21.46
N LYS A 234 -27.59 -16.85 -20.99
CA LYS A 234 -28.13 -16.68 -19.63
C LYS A 234 -29.21 -17.73 -19.41
N SER A 235 -29.09 -18.57 -18.38
CA SER A 235 -30.10 -19.55 -18.04
C SER A 235 -31.44 -18.82 -17.87
N LYS A 236 -32.49 -19.26 -18.58
CA LYS A 236 -33.84 -18.79 -18.32
C LYS A 236 -34.17 -19.16 -16.88
N VAL A 237 -34.48 -18.18 -16.06
CA VAL A 237 -34.99 -18.40 -14.72
C VAL A 237 -36.17 -19.33 -14.85
N LYS A 238 -36.10 -20.54 -14.26
CA LYS A 238 -37.26 -21.41 -14.15
C LYS A 238 -38.31 -20.64 -13.38
N LYS A 239 -39.43 -20.29 -14.03
CA LYS A 239 -40.62 -19.88 -13.27
C LYS A 239 -41.00 -21.06 -12.43
N GLU A 240 -40.86 -20.96 -11.12
CA GLU A 240 -41.52 -21.90 -10.21
C GLU A 240 -43.03 -21.80 -10.45
N VAL A 241 -43.64 -22.93 -10.74
CA VAL A 241 -45.09 -23.10 -10.87
C VAL A 241 -45.65 -23.33 -9.49
#